data_3cad0504c7df246de3c316ff35acdec7
#
_entry.id   3cad0504c7df246de3c316ff35acdec7
#
_cell.length_a   1.000
_cell.length_b   1.000
_cell.length_c   1.000
_cell.angle_alpha   90.00
_cell.angle_beta   90.00
_cell.angle_gamma   90.00
#
_symmetry.space_group_name_H-M   'P 1'
#
loop_
_entity.id
_entity.type
_entity.pdbx_description
1 polymer ?
#
loop_
_entity_poly.entity_id
_entity_poly.type
_entity_poly.pdbx_seq_one_letter_code
_entity_poly.pdbx_strand_id
1 'polypeptide(L)'
;MNYGDLTTAIQSYTEVDSNGLTSTTLATIVQNAENRIYREVNIDAYKLYASAVTVVGNTVISVPAGLRQIRYAELIDSSGNINNLIQKDSSWMAEYNSQPNNTTYYAEPLYWANWNAVNWIVAPTPDNNYTINIAYYQQPATITSSTTSTSYVSVYAQDLLLYASLVETYKYLKGPADMIQVYEQSYQQARESFGVEQTGRRRRDEYLDGEPRVVVNAPSAETPGGK
;
A
#
# COMPACT_ATOMS: atom_id res chain seq x y z
N MET A 1 -4.86 -8.47 20.21
CA MET A 1 -5.50 -7.38 21.00
C MET A 1 -6.59 -6.75 20.15
N ASN A 2 -7.82 -6.61 20.66
CA ASN A 2 -8.89 -5.89 19.98
C ASN A 2 -8.91 -4.40 20.40
N TYR A 3 -9.80 -3.61 19.80
CA TYR A 3 -9.88 -2.17 20.14
C TYR A 3 -10.27 -1.92 21.61
N GLY A 4 -11.19 -2.72 22.17
CA GLY A 4 -11.58 -2.59 23.58
C GLY A 4 -10.44 -2.90 24.56
N ASP A 5 -9.64 -3.95 24.27
CA ASP A 5 -8.46 -4.28 25.06
C ASP A 5 -7.41 -3.16 24.98
N LEU A 6 -7.21 -2.59 23.78
CA LEU A 6 -6.26 -1.48 23.56
C LEU A 6 -6.67 -0.23 24.35
N THR A 7 -7.94 0.15 24.29
CA THR A 7 -8.42 1.32 25.05
C THR A 7 -8.30 1.14 26.54
N THR A 8 -8.59 -0.06 27.05
CA THR A 8 -8.41 -0.41 28.46
C THR A 8 -6.94 -0.35 28.86
N ALA A 9 -6.04 -0.87 28.01
CA ALA A 9 -4.59 -0.78 28.25
C ALA A 9 -4.13 0.67 28.28
N ILE A 10 -4.52 1.52 27.32
CA ILE A 10 -4.17 2.93 27.28
C ILE A 10 -4.58 3.64 28.57
N GLN A 11 -5.83 3.44 29.02
CA GLN A 11 -6.34 4.02 30.27
C GLN A 11 -5.55 3.54 31.50
N SER A 12 -5.20 2.25 31.53
CA SER A 12 -4.39 1.68 32.63
C SER A 12 -2.97 2.25 32.67
N TYR A 13 -2.31 2.40 31.51
CA TYR A 13 -0.93 2.92 31.43
C TYR A 13 -0.86 4.41 31.76
N THR A 14 -1.93 5.14 31.48
CA THR A 14 -1.97 6.60 31.73
C THR A 14 -2.60 6.95 33.08
N GLU A 15 -3.22 5.98 33.77
CA GLU A 15 -3.99 6.19 35.00
C GLU A 15 -5.12 7.23 34.83
N VAL A 16 -5.65 7.35 33.59
CA VAL A 16 -6.72 8.28 33.25
C VAL A 16 -7.98 7.50 32.89
N ASP A 17 -9.07 7.87 33.53
CA ASP A 17 -10.38 7.24 33.34
C ASP A 17 -11.10 7.74 32.05
N SER A 18 -12.31 7.20 31.85
CA SER A 18 -13.17 7.55 30.71
C SER A 18 -13.68 9.00 30.71
N ASN A 19 -13.53 9.75 31.83
CA ASN A 19 -13.87 11.17 31.89
C ASN A 19 -12.74 12.02 31.27
N GLY A 20 -11.50 11.62 31.49
CA GLY A 20 -10.31 12.28 30.88
C GLY A 20 -10.03 11.82 29.44
N LEU A 21 -10.25 10.52 29.18
CA LEU A 21 -10.08 9.91 27.85
C LEU A 21 -11.41 9.34 27.35
N THR A 22 -12.22 10.19 26.73
CA THR A 22 -13.51 9.77 26.19
C THR A 22 -13.34 8.78 25.03
N SER A 23 -14.37 8.00 24.72
CA SER A 23 -14.36 7.04 23.61
C SER A 23 -14.03 7.70 22.27
N THR A 24 -14.54 8.89 22.02
CA THR A 24 -14.24 9.68 20.82
C THR A 24 -12.76 10.10 20.75
N THR A 25 -12.22 10.54 21.88
CA THR A 25 -10.80 10.92 21.98
C THR A 25 -9.90 9.70 21.75
N LEU A 26 -10.20 8.58 22.40
CA LEU A 26 -9.47 7.32 22.20
C LEU A 26 -9.53 6.84 20.75
N ALA A 27 -10.70 6.94 20.11
CA ALA A 27 -10.81 6.59 18.69
C ALA A 27 -9.89 7.46 17.80
N THR A 28 -9.84 8.77 18.06
CA THR A 28 -8.96 9.67 17.32
C THR A 28 -7.48 9.36 17.56
N ILE A 29 -7.10 9.10 18.81
CA ILE A 29 -5.73 8.75 19.19
C ILE A 29 -5.29 7.46 18.49
N VAL A 30 -6.10 6.40 18.58
CA VAL A 30 -5.79 5.11 17.97
C VAL A 30 -5.73 5.22 16.45
N GLN A 31 -6.64 5.97 15.84
CA GLN A 31 -6.61 6.21 14.40
C GLN A 31 -5.34 6.94 13.95
N ASN A 32 -4.88 7.93 14.74
CA ASN A 32 -3.62 8.63 14.44
C ASN A 32 -2.42 7.69 14.59
N ALA A 33 -2.40 6.84 15.62
CA ALA A 33 -1.37 5.83 15.82
C ALA A 33 -1.32 4.81 14.67
N GLU A 34 -2.46 4.27 14.25
CA GLU A 34 -2.53 3.37 13.09
C GLU A 34 -2.05 4.06 11.81
N ASN A 35 -2.51 5.27 11.54
CA ASN A 35 -2.09 6.05 10.37
C ASN A 35 -0.58 6.31 10.36
N ARG A 36 0.02 6.55 11.53
CA ARG A 36 1.47 6.70 11.67
C ARG A 36 2.18 5.41 11.28
N ILE A 37 1.78 4.28 11.85
CA ILE A 37 2.37 2.97 11.54
C ILE A 37 2.27 2.66 10.04
N TYR A 38 1.09 2.87 9.44
CA TYR A 38 0.87 2.59 8.03
C TYR A 38 1.65 3.51 7.07
N ARG A 39 2.05 4.70 7.52
CA ARG A 39 2.93 5.59 6.74
C ARG A 39 4.38 5.18 6.82
N GLU A 40 4.81 4.66 7.96
CA GLU A 40 6.20 4.32 8.22
C GLU A 40 6.56 2.90 7.76
N VAL A 41 5.59 1.96 7.81
CA VAL A 41 5.80 0.55 7.48
C VAL A 41 4.84 0.09 6.40
N ASN A 42 5.37 -0.48 5.33
CA ASN A 42 4.57 -1.17 4.32
C ASN A 42 4.30 -2.62 4.77
N ILE A 43 3.08 -2.90 5.14
CA ILE A 43 2.65 -4.20 5.66
C ILE A 43 2.19 -5.08 4.50
N ASP A 44 2.84 -6.22 4.33
CA ASP A 44 2.59 -7.10 3.17
C ASP A 44 1.17 -7.67 3.15
N ALA A 45 0.53 -7.83 4.32
CA ALA A 45 -0.85 -8.26 4.43
C ALA A 45 -1.88 -7.29 3.79
N TYR A 46 -1.51 -6.04 3.56
CA TYR A 46 -2.34 -5.03 2.90
C TYR A 46 -1.99 -4.84 1.42
N LYS A 47 -1.17 -5.73 0.88
CA LYS A 47 -0.93 -5.79 -0.56
C LYS A 47 -2.11 -6.48 -1.22
N LEU A 48 -2.73 -5.78 -2.16
CA LEU A 48 -3.87 -6.27 -2.93
C LEU A 48 -3.57 -6.25 -4.42
N TYR A 49 -4.36 -7.00 -5.15
CA TYR A 49 -4.36 -7.06 -6.59
C TYR A 49 -5.73 -6.66 -7.12
N ALA A 50 -5.74 -5.84 -8.13
CA ALA A 50 -6.96 -5.45 -8.83
C ALA A 50 -6.71 -5.47 -10.34
N SER A 51 -7.79 -5.61 -11.10
CA SER A 51 -7.74 -5.54 -12.56
C SER A 51 -8.62 -4.41 -13.05
N ALA A 52 -8.13 -3.66 -14.01
CA ALA A 52 -8.88 -2.67 -14.79
C ALA A 52 -8.85 -3.09 -16.26
N VAL A 53 -9.84 -2.66 -17.03
CA VAL A 53 -9.89 -2.95 -18.47
C VAL A 53 -9.83 -1.64 -19.23
N THR A 54 -8.96 -1.56 -20.23
CA THR A 54 -8.94 -0.43 -21.16
C THR A 54 -10.12 -0.52 -22.12
N VAL A 55 -10.50 0.64 -22.63
CA VAL A 55 -11.52 0.74 -23.68
C VAL A 55 -10.88 1.40 -24.88
N VAL A 56 -11.11 0.86 -26.07
CA VAL A 56 -10.59 1.42 -27.33
C VAL A 56 -10.89 2.91 -27.41
N GLY A 57 -9.88 3.70 -27.71
CA GLY A 57 -9.99 5.16 -27.85
C GLY A 57 -10.13 5.92 -26.53
N ASN A 58 -10.12 5.26 -25.38
CA ASN A 58 -10.17 5.92 -24.08
C ASN A 58 -8.85 5.77 -23.33
N THR A 59 -8.21 6.88 -23.04
CA THR A 59 -6.95 6.93 -22.29
C THR A 59 -7.14 6.81 -20.78
N VAL A 60 -8.38 6.93 -20.26
CA VAL A 60 -8.64 6.94 -18.82
C VAL A 60 -9.10 5.57 -18.35
N ILE A 61 -8.49 5.06 -17.31
CA ILE A 61 -8.89 3.84 -16.62
C ILE A 61 -9.21 4.14 -15.16
N SER A 62 -10.21 3.46 -14.60
CA SER A 62 -10.53 3.57 -13.18
C SER A 62 -9.64 2.64 -12.37
N VAL A 63 -9.18 3.12 -11.21
CA VAL A 63 -8.36 2.35 -10.28
C VAL A 63 -9.07 2.19 -8.94
N PRO A 64 -8.71 1.19 -8.12
CA PRO A 64 -9.35 0.95 -6.84
C PRO A 64 -9.27 2.15 -5.90
N ALA A 65 -10.37 2.42 -5.20
CA ALA A 65 -10.37 3.40 -4.11
C ALA A 65 -9.47 2.93 -2.97
N GLY A 66 -8.84 3.89 -2.27
CA GLY A 66 -7.95 3.58 -1.16
C GLY A 66 -6.57 3.05 -1.58
N LEU A 67 -6.22 3.15 -2.85
CA LEU A 67 -4.88 2.87 -3.36
C LEU A 67 -3.91 3.87 -2.73
N ARG A 68 -2.94 3.35 -1.99
CA ARG A 68 -1.96 4.17 -1.25
C ARG A 68 -0.60 4.20 -1.94
N GLN A 69 -0.09 3.04 -2.30
CA GLN A 69 1.20 2.89 -2.96
C GLN A 69 1.14 1.77 -3.99
N ILE A 70 1.59 2.07 -5.18
CA ILE A 70 1.63 1.11 -6.28
C ILE A 70 2.96 0.34 -6.20
N ARG A 71 2.88 -0.97 -6.43
CA ARG A 71 4.05 -1.85 -6.55
C ARG A 71 4.44 -2.02 -8.00
N TYR A 72 3.49 -2.39 -8.83
CA TYR A 72 3.65 -2.48 -10.28
C TYR A 72 2.27 -2.45 -10.95
N ALA A 73 2.26 -2.14 -12.22
CA ALA A 73 1.13 -2.30 -13.11
C ALA A 73 1.60 -3.05 -14.35
N GLU A 74 0.83 -4.02 -14.77
CA GLU A 74 1.12 -4.85 -15.94
C GLU A 74 -0.11 -4.95 -16.84
N LEU A 75 0.13 -4.93 -18.14
CA LEU A 75 -0.89 -5.10 -19.15
C LEU A 75 -0.81 -6.51 -19.70
N ILE A 76 -1.96 -7.16 -19.87
CA ILE A 76 -2.08 -8.44 -20.57
C ILE A 76 -2.61 -8.15 -21.97
N ASP A 77 -1.81 -8.49 -22.96
CA ASP A 77 -2.17 -8.32 -24.36
C ASP A 77 -3.21 -9.37 -24.82
N SER A 78 -3.68 -9.24 -26.07
CA SER A 78 -4.66 -10.19 -26.66
C SER A 78 -4.12 -11.60 -26.84
N SER A 79 -2.80 -11.79 -26.79
CA SER A 79 -2.11 -13.09 -26.89
C SER A 79 -1.82 -13.70 -25.51
N GLY A 80 -2.11 -12.97 -24.42
CA GLY A 80 -1.85 -13.40 -23.05
C GLY A 80 -0.43 -13.06 -22.55
N ASN A 81 0.36 -12.28 -23.30
CA ASN A 81 1.66 -11.84 -22.82
C ASN A 81 1.51 -10.70 -21.80
N ILE A 82 2.43 -10.67 -20.85
CA ILE A 82 2.44 -9.67 -19.78
C ILE A 82 3.50 -8.62 -20.08
N ASN A 83 3.06 -7.38 -20.23
CA ASN A 83 3.91 -6.21 -20.47
C ASN A 83 3.84 -5.26 -19.27
N ASN A 84 4.99 -4.95 -18.66
CA ASN A 84 5.02 -4.02 -17.54
C ASN A 84 4.78 -2.58 -18.03
N LEU A 85 3.82 -1.91 -17.40
CA LEU A 85 3.56 -0.49 -17.65
C LEU A 85 4.53 0.39 -16.86
N ILE A 86 5.12 1.36 -17.53
CA ILE A 86 6.08 2.30 -16.93
C ILE A 86 5.33 3.54 -16.44
N GLN A 87 5.54 3.89 -15.17
CA GLN A 87 4.99 5.13 -14.63
C GLN A 87 5.70 6.36 -15.21
N LYS A 88 4.91 7.33 -15.63
CA LYS A 88 5.36 8.64 -16.10
C LYS A 88 4.62 9.76 -15.38
N ASP A 89 5.08 10.99 -15.57
CA ASP A 89 4.37 12.18 -15.14
C ASP A 89 3.21 12.51 -16.09
N SER A 90 2.15 13.13 -15.57
CA SER A 90 0.98 13.48 -16.38
C SER A 90 1.28 14.52 -17.45
N SER A 91 2.22 15.44 -17.22
CA SER A 91 2.66 16.42 -18.23
C SER A 91 3.42 15.75 -19.36
N TRP A 92 4.31 14.80 -19.04
CA TRP A 92 4.98 13.97 -20.03
C TRP A 92 3.98 13.17 -20.88
N MET A 93 2.94 12.61 -20.25
CA MET A 93 1.89 11.87 -20.96
C MET A 93 1.14 12.75 -21.97
N ALA A 94 0.86 14.00 -21.60
CA ALA A 94 0.19 14.97 -22.48
C ALA A 94 1.05 15.35 -23.71
N GLU A 95 2.36 15.46 -23.53
CA GLU A 95 3.29 15.70 -24.64
C GLU A 95 3.43 14.48 -25.54
N TYR A 96 3.63 13.31 -24.94
CA TYR A 96 3.81 12.04 -25.65
C TYR A 96 2.57 11.66 -26.48
N ASN A 97 1.38 11.78 -25.89
CA ASN A 97 0.11 11.47 -26.54
C ASN A 97 -0.67 12.74 -26.89
N SER A 98 -0.04 13.61 -27.70
CA SER A 98 -0.60 14.92 -28.06
C SER A 98 -1.85 14.86 -28.92
N GLN A 99 -2.13 13.73 -29.55
CA GLN A 99 -3.31 13.50 -30.41
C GLN A 99 -4.09 12.26 -29.95
N PRO A 100 -4.67 12.26 -28.75
CA PRO A 100 -5.28 11.07 -28.15
C PRO A 100 -6.52 10.55 -28.91
N ASN A 101 -7.12 11.37 -29.75
CA ASN A 101 -8.31 11.00 -30.53
C ASN A 101 -7.98 10.59 -31.99
N ASN A 102 -6.72 10.62 -32.39
CA ASN A 102 -6.30 10.23 -33.73
C ASN A 102 -6.05 8.73 -33.78
N THR A 103 -6.94 8.00 -34.44
CA THR A 103 -6.91 6.52 -34.53
C THR A 103 -5.64 5.96 -35.15
N THR A 104 -4.88 6.76 -35.93
CA THR A 104 -3.59 6.36 -36.51
C THR A 104 -2.53 6.08 -35.43
N TYR A 105 -2.64 6.72 -34.26
CA TYR A 105 -1.70 6.59 -33.15
C TYR A 105 -2.21 5.70 -32.01
N TYR A 106 -3.31 5.02 -32.23
CA TYR A 106 -3.78 4.02 -31.27
C TYR A 106 -2.86 2.82 -31.29
N ALA A 107 -2.47 2.38 -30.09
CA ALA A 107 -1.59 1.22 -29.92
C ALA A 107 -1.75 0.66 -28.51
N GLU A 108 -1.11 -0.47 -28.25
CA GLU A 108 -1.00 -1.05 -26.93
C GLU A 108 -0.35 -0.05 -25.94
N PRO A 109 -0.99 0.23 -24.78
CA PRO A 109 -0.42 1.10 -23.76
C PRO A 109 0.89 0.58 -23.19
N LEU A 110 1.88 1.47 -23.07
CA LEU A 110 3.19 1.20 -22.47
C LEU A 110 3.43 2.00 -21.19
N TYR A 111 2.69 3.11 -21.05
CA TYR A 111 2.89 4.07 -19.97
C TYR A 111 1.59 4.34 -19.25
N TRP A 112 1.72 4.68 -17.97
CA TRP A 112 0.61 5.16 -17.17
C TRP A 112 1.03 6.33 -16.28
N ALA A 113 0.08 7.18 -15.93
CA ALA A 113 0.27 8.26 -14.97
C ALA A 113 -0.98 8.45 -14.10
N ASN A 114 -0.78 8.98 -12.91
CA ASN A 114 -1.89 9.39 -12.07
C ASN A 114 -2.64 10.57 -12.71
N TRP A 115 -3.96 10.43 -12.87
CA TRP A 115 -4.84 11.52 -13.28
C TRP A 115 -5.49 12.18 -12.07
N ASN A 116 -6.07 11.34 -11.21
CA ASN A 116 -6.64 11.74 -9.93
C ASN A 116 -6.66 10.54 -8.97
N ALA A 117 -7.33 10.69 -7.80
CA ALA A 117 -7.33 9.66 -6.76
C ALA A 117 -7.94 8.31 -7.17
N VAL A 118 -8.76 8.27 -8.23
CA VAL A 118 -9.52 7.09 -8.66
C VAL A 118 -9.35 6.76 -10.14
N ASN A 119 -8.54 7.53 -10.88
CA ASN A 119 -8.29 7.30 -12.29
C ASN A 119 -6.82 7.48 -12.65
N TRP A 120 -6.37 6.66 -13.57
CA TRP A 120 -5.10 6.81 -14.29
C TRP A 120 -5.34 7.17 -15.73
N ILE A 121 -4.32 7.75 -16.37
CA ILE A 121 -4.22 7.86 -17.81
C ILE A 121 -3.18 6.88 -18.32
N VAL A 122 -3.46 6.28 -19.47
CA VAL A 122 -2.56 5.36 -20.17
C VAL A 122 -2.18 5.93 -21.54
N ALA A 123 -1.01 5.60 -22.02
CA ALA A 123 -0.52 5.99 -23.34
C ALA A 123 0.39 4.92 -23.95
N PRO A 124 0.35 4.74 -25.28
CA PRO A 124 -0.56 5.33 -26.27
C PRO A 124 -2.04 5.14 -25.97
N THR A 125 -2.94 5.82 -26.70
CA THR A 125 -4.38 5.57 -26.65
C THR A 125 -4.65 4.13 -27.06
N PRO A 126 -5.39 3.33 -26.25
CA PRO A 126 -5.63 1.92 -26.52
C PRO A 126 -6.32 1.66 -27.85
N ASP A 127 -5.78 0.75 -28.65
CA ASP A 127 -6.35 0.22 -29.88
C ASP A 127 -7.23 -1.01 -29.65
N ASN A 128 -7.20 -1.57 -28.44
CA ASN A 128 -7.99 -2.74 -28.05
C ASN A 128 -8.35 -2.67 -26.55
N ASN A 129 -9.20 -3.60 -26.12
CA ASN A 129 -9.51 -3.81 -24.72
C ASN A 129 -8.44 -4.72 -24.12
N TYR A 130 -7.58 -4.14 -23.28
CA TYR A 130 -6.53 -4.84 -22.55
C TYR A 130 -6.88 -4.95 -21.08
N THR A 131 -6.45 -6.02 -20.42
CA THR A 131 -6.55 -6.14 -18.97
C THR A 131 -5.28 -5.57 -18.34
N ILE A 132 -5.43 -4.63 -17.42
CA ILE A 132 -4.33 -4.07 -16.63
C ILE A 132 -4.46 -4.60 -15.20
N ASN A 133 -3.47 -5.37 -14.76
CA ASN A 133 -3.35 -5.82 -13.38
C ASN A 133 -2.51 -4.84 -12.58
N ILE A 134 -2.98 -4.50 -11.40
CA ILE A 134 -2.38 -3.53 -10.51
C ILE A 134 -2.09 -4.19 -9.17
N ALA A 135 -0.83 -4.24 -8.77
CA ALA A 135 -0.44 -4.63 -7.42
C ALA A 135 -0.19 -3.37 -6.59
N TYR A 136 -0.88 -3.23 -5.46
CA TYR A 136 -0.83 -2.02 -4.64
C TYR A 136 -1.01 -2.32 -3.16
N TYR A 137 -0.62 -1.35 -2.31
CA TYR A 137 -0.98 -1.33 -0.90
C TYR A 137 -2.23 -0.50 -0.71
N GLN A 138 -3.21 -1.08 -0.05
CA GLN A 138 -4.44 -0.39 0.33
C GLN A 138 -4.28 0.33 1.66
N GLN A 139 -4.99 1.45 1.83
CA GLN A 139 -5.20 2.06 3.14
C GLN A 139 -6.14 1.15 3.94
N PRO A 140 -5.69 0.54 5.06
CA PRO A 140 -6.57 -0.31 5.84
C PRO A 140 -7.63 0.49 6.59
N ALA A 141 -8.74 -0.17 6.91
CA ALA A 141 -9.74 0.39 7.81
C ALA A 141 -9.19 0.44 9.24
N THR A 142 -9.58 1.47 10.00
CA THR A 142 -9.22 1.59 11.42
C THR A 142 -9.94 0.55 12.27
N ILE A 143 -9.30 0.11 13.37
CA ILE A 143 -9.91 -0.80 14.34
C ILE A 143 -10.97 -0.10 15.22
N THR A 144 -11.13 1.19 15.13
CA THR A 144 -12.04 1.97 15.98
C THR A 144 -13.52 1.78 15.66
N SER A 145 -13.87 0.99 14.64
CA SER A 145 -15.24 0.76 14.20
C SER A 145 -16.10 -0.04 15.20
N SER A 146 -15.48 -0.89 16.02
CA SER A 146 -16.14 -1.70 17.06
C SER A 146 -15.14 -2.09 18.15
N THR A 147 -15.62 -2.29 19.37
CA THR A 147 -14.78 -2.73 20.51
C THR A 147 -14.10 -4.08 20.27
N THR A 148 -14.66 -4.92 19.42
CA THR A 148 -14.12 -6.24 19.07
C THR A 148 -13.29 -6.22 17.78
N SER A 149 -13.20 -5.08 17.09
CA SER A 149 -12.44 -4.96 15.85
C SER A 149 -10.94 -5.20 16.07
N THR A 150 -10.31 -5.82 15.08
CA THR A 150 -8.87 -6.07 15.04
C THR A 150 -8.31 -5.65 13.69
N SER A 151 -7.02 -5.31 13.65
CA SER A 151 -6.25 -5.12 12.43
C SER A 151 -5.07 -6.08 12.41
N TYR A 152 -4.39 -6.20 11.28
CA TYR A 152 -3.16 -7.01 11.22
C TYR A 152 -2.15 -6.57 12.29
N VAL A 153 -1.95 -5.28 12.45
CA VAL A 153 -1.03 -4.72 13.46
C VAL A 153 -1.49 -5.05 14.88
N SER A 154 -2.78 -4.94 15.15
CA SER A 154 -3.33 -5.24 16.49
C SER A 154 -3.25 -6.70 16.90
N VAL A 155 -3.06 -7.60 15.93
CA VAL A 155 -2.91 -9.06 16.18
C VAL A 155 -1.44 -9.46 16.23
N TYR A 156 -0.63 -8.99 15.28
CA TYR A 156 0.75 -9.48 15.09
C TYR A 156 1.84 -8.54 15.60
N ALA A 157 1.52 -7.26 15.88
CA ALA A 157 2.44 -6.26 16.41
C ALA A 157 1.74 -5.39 17.46
N GLN A 158 1.27 -6.05 18.52
CA GLN A 158 0.45 -5.41 19.58
C GLN A 158 1.22 -4.33 20.33
N ASP A 159 2.49 -4.58 20.60
CA ASP A 159 3.42 -3.65 21.24
C ASP A 159 3.61 -2.38 20.40
N LEU A 160 3.81 -2.52 19.10
CA LEU A 160 3.93 -1.40 18.17
C LEU A 160 2.70 -0.50 18.21
N LEU A 161 1.49 -1.07 18.16
CA LEU A 161 0.25 -0.32 18.21
C LEU A 161 0.02 0.34 19.57
N LEU A 162 0.32 -0.38 20.66
CA LEU A 162 0.21 0.15 22.01
C LEU A 162 1.14 1.34 22.23
N TYR A 163 2.43 1.21 21.91
CA TYR A 163 3.38 2.29 22.10
C TYR A 163 3.08 3.50 21.21
N ALA A 164 2.69 3.28 19.94
CA ALA A 164 2.22 4.37 19.09
C ALA A 164 1.03 5.12 19.71
N SER A 165 0.06 4.36 20.25
CA SER A 165 -1.12 4.93 20.89
C SER A 165 -0.78 5.68 22.19
N LEU A 166 0.15 5.16 22.99
CA LEU A 166 0.61 5.83 24.21
C LEU A 166 1.34 7.15 23.91
N VAL A 167 2.19 7.19 22.89
CA VAL A 167 2.84 8.44 22.46
C VAL A 167 1.80 9.50 22.11
N GLU A 168 0.79 9.15 21.31
CA GLU A 168 -0.29 10.08 20.94
C GLU A 168 -1.16 10.47 22.16
N THR A 169 -1.38 9.54 23.09
CA THR A 169 -2.14 9.81 24.32
C THR A 169 -1.40 10.80 25.23
N TYR A 170 -0.11 10.59 25.47
CA TYR A 170 0.69 11.51 26.29
C TYR A 170 0.84 12.88 25.65
N LYS A 171 0.92 12.98 24.34
CA LYS A 171 0.85 14.27 23.62
C LYS A 171 -0.49 14.95 23.84
N TYR A 172 -1.61 14.21 23.78
CA TYR A 172 -2.95 14.76 24.03
C TYR A 172 -3.10 15.25 25.48
N LEU A 173 -2.67 14.46 26.44
CA LEU A 173 -2.74 14.78 27.87
C LEU A 173 -1.72 15.87 28.29
N LYS A 174 -0.83 16.31 27.39
CA LYS A 174 0.30 17.20 27.71
C LYS A 174 1.16 16.64 28.84
N GLY A 175 1.37 15.34 28.81
CA GLY A 175 2.14 14.61 29.80
C GLY A 175 3.62 14.99 29.83
N PRO A 176 4.38 14.48 30.82
CA PRO A 176 5.82 14.75 30.96
C PRO A 176 6.61 14.37 29.71
N ALA A 177 7.57 15.20 29.31
CA ALA A 177 8.35 15.00 28.10
C ALA A 177 9.24 13.74 28.15
N ASP A 178 9.71 13.37 29.32
CA ASP A 178 10.48 12.15 29.57
C ASP A 178 9.65 10.88 29.28
N MET A 179 8.39 10.85 29.70
CA MET A 179 7.48 9.74 29.40
C MET A 179 7.18 9.62 27.91
N ILE A 180 6.96 10.76 27.23
CA ILE A 180 6.78 10.78 25.77
C ILE A 180 8.03 10.22 25.09
N GLN A 181 9.22 10.57 25.54
CA GLN A 181 10.48 10.06 24.98
C GLN A 181 10.66 8.58 25.21
N VAL A 182 10.32 8.05 26.38
CA VAL A 182 10.39 6.61 26.69
C VAL A 182 9.48 5.81 25.76
N TYR A 183 8.22 6.23 25.61
CA TYR A 183 7.30 5.52 24.71
C TYR A 183 7.66 5.70 23.23
N GLU A 184 8.22 6.83 22.84
CA GLU A 184 8.72 7.03 21.47
C GLU A 184 9.90 6.10 21.18
N GLN A 185 10.84 5.91 22.11
CA GLN A 185 11.93 4.95 21.96
C GLN A 185 11.41 3.50 21.85
N SER A 186 10.45 3.13 22.70
CA SER A 186 9.83 1.80 22.66
C SER A 186 9.09 1.58 21.32
N TYR A 187 8.39 2.60 20.83
CA TYR A 187 7.76 2.57 19.52
C TYR A 187 8.79 2.38 18.40
N GLN A 188 9.91 3.10 18.43
CA GLN A 188 10.95 2.98 17.40
C GLN A 188 11.55 1.57 17.37
N GLN A 189 11.84 0.96 18.53
CA GLN A 189 12.32 -0.41 18.62
C GLN A 189 11.32 -1.42 18.07
N ALA A 190 10.04 -1.29 18.45
CA ALA A 190 8.99 -2.16 17.94
C ALA A 190 8.80 -2.01 16.42
N ARG A 191 8.87 -0.76 15.92
CA ARG A 191 8.78 -0.46 14.49
C ARG A 191 9.93 -1.09 13.70
N GLU A 192 11.16 -0.97 14.20
CA GLU A 192 12.32 -1.56 13.54
C GLU A 192 12.21 -3.08 13.47
N SER A 193 11.86 -3.73 14.56
CA SER A 193 11.66 -5.17 14.62
C SER A 193 10.57 -5.64 13.66
N PHE A 194 9.45 -4.95 13.66
CA PHE A 194 8.34 -5.24 12.75
C PHE A 194 8.70 -4.96 11.28
N GLY A 195 9.46 -3.90 11.02
CA GLY A 195 9.95 -3.55 9.68
C GLY A 195 10.89 -4.63 9.12
N VAL A 196 11.77 -5.18 9.94
CA VAL A 196 12.66 -6.32 9.56
C VAL A 196 11.83 -7.56 9.23
N GLU A 197 10.83 -7.90 10.03
CA GLU A 197 9.91 -9.02 9.76
C GLU A 197 9.18 -8.83 8.41
N GLN A 198 8.60 -7.65 8.16
CA GLN A 198 7.90 -7.37 6.90
C GLN A 198 8.85 -7.38 5.69
N THR A 199 10.09 -6.97 5.88
CA THR A 199 11.12 -7.01 4.83
C THR A 199 11.55 -8.45 4.55
N GLY A 200 11.71 -9.28 5.57
CA GLY A 200 12.04 -10.70 5.44
C GLY A 200 10.99 -11.48 4.64
N ARG A 201 9.71 -11.16 4.82
CA ARG A 201 8.62 -11.76 4.02
C ARG A 201 8.70 -11.45 2.53
N ARG A 202 9.33 -10.31 2.14
CA ARG A 202 9.45 -9.87 0.74
C ARG A 202 10.70 -10.39 0.03
N ARG A 203 11.77 -10.65 0.79
CA ARG A 203 13.11 -10.92 0.28
C ARG A 203 13.46 -12.39 0.18
N ARG A 204 12.50 -13.27 0.05
CA ARG A 204 12.77 -14.70 0.21
C ARG A 204 13.82 -15.26 -0.73
N ASP A 205 13.98 -14.73 -1.95
CA ASP A 205 14.80 -15.38 -2.96
C ASP A 205 15.94 -14.52 -3.55
N GLU A 206 15.90 -13.20 -3.41
CA GLU A 206 16.84 -12.32 -4.13
C GLU A 206 18.15 -12.04 -3.38
N TYR A 207 18.20 -12.30 -2.07
CA TYR A 207 19.33 -11.89 -1.24
C TYR A 207 19.92 -13.00 -0.35
N LEU A 208 19.25 -14.12 -0.23
CA LEU A 208 19.78 -15.26 0.54
C LEU A 208 20.93 -15.95 -0.19
N ASP A 209 20.94 -15.92 -1.52
CA ASP A 209 21.92 -16.61 -2.35
C ASP A 209 22.95 -15.67 -2.99
N GLY A 210 22.86 -14.35 -2.78
CA GLY A 210 23.81 -13.36 -3.31
C GLY A 210 23.79 -13.22 -4.85
N GLU A 211 22.87 -13.86 -5.53
CA GLU A 211 22.74 -13.75 -6.98
C GLU A 211 21.69 -12.72 -7.38
N PRO A 212 22.00 -11.82 -8.34
CA PRO A 212 21.00 -10.93 -8.90
C PRO A 212 19.95 -11.76 -9.64
N ARG A 213 18.67 -11.44 -9.44
CA ARG A 213 17.56 -12.09 -10.16
C ARG A 213 17.76 -11.96 -11.65
N VAL A 214 18.15 -13.03 -12.28
CA VAL A 214 18.10 -13.12 -13.74
C VAL A 214 16.62 -13.20 -14.09
N VAL A 215 16.12 -12.19 -14.82
CA VAL A 215 14.81 -12.28 -15.46
C VAL A 215 14.93 -13.41 -16.47
N VAL A 216 14.53 -14.61 -16.09
CA VAL A 216 14.37 -15.70 -17.03
C VAL A 216 13.16 -15.31 -17.88
N ASN A 217 13.42 -14.75 -19.05
CA ASN A 217 12.39 -14.71 -20.08
C ASN A 217 11.91 -16.16 -20.24
N ALA A 218 10.60 -16.36 -20.26
CA ALA A 218 10.03 -17.69 -20.48
C ALA A 218 10.83 -18.36 -21.60
N PRO A 219 11.28 -19.61 -21.42
CA PRO A 219 12.09 -20.26 -22.43
C PRO A 219 11.31 -20.15 -23.74
N SER A 220 11.92 -19.51 -24.73
CA SER A 220 11.43 -19.59 -26.09
C SER A 220 11.26 -21.08 -26.39
N ALA A 221 10.03 -21.50 -26.71
CA ALA A 221 9.76 -22.88 -27.05
C ALA A 221 10.77 -23.23 -28.15
N GLU A 222 11.80 -24.01 -27.80
CA GLU A 222 12.69 -24.56 -28.80
C GLU A 222 11.81 -25.40 -29.73
N THR A 223 11.68 -24.94 -30.94
CA THR A 223 11.09 -25.71 -32.03
C THR A 223 11.91 -26.97 -32.13
N PRO A 224 11.35 -28.20 -31.91
CA PRO A 224 12.11 -29.44 -32.08
C PRO A 224 12.63 -29.45 -33.51
N GLY A 225 13.96 -29.43 -33.66
CA GLY A 225 14.59 -29.46 -34.95
C GLY A 225 14.11 -30.63 -35.74
N GLY A 226 13.39 -30.37 -36.84
CA GLY A 226 13.10 -31.35 -37.86
C GLY A 226 14.39 -31.91 -38.43
N LYS A 227 14.55 -33.20 -38.38
CA LYS A 227 15.46 -33.94 -39.25
C LYS A 227 14.78 -34.13 -40.58
#